data_c70ade0174c1846e028c9d37805b10df
#
_entry.id   c70ade0174c1846e028c9d37805b10df
#
_cell.length_a   1.000
_cell.length_b   1.000
_cell.length_c   1.000
_cell.angle_alpha   90.00
_cell.angle_beta   90.00
_cell.angle_gamma   90.00
#
_symmetry.space_group_name_H-M   'P 1'
#
loop_
_entity.id
_entity.type
_entity.pdbx_description
1 polymer ?
#
loop_
_entity_poly.entity_id
_entity_poly.type
_entity_poly.pdbx_seq_one_letter_code
_entity_poly.pdbx_strand_id
1 'polypeptide(L)'
;MKTFFVAVAAVAAMSAVAWAEDMKMAVTTSFHNSGLSDILLPAIQEDLGLEVQLLVVGTGQALRLGEAGDVDAILVHSKKAEERFLAAGHGTHRLEIMYNDFVFIGPKADTASVADSANAAQALQQIASTESVFVSRGDDSGTHKKELSLWASAGLDPQSLGDWYRAVGAGMGAALNTASGMDAYIISDRASWLNFGNKGELALLYSGDPVLFNQYAYIPVNPDKHRHVKNDLAMKLENWLVSDRAKDLINTYKINGETLFVFNAK
;
A
#
# COMPACT_ATOMS: atom_id res chain seq x y z
N MET A 1 -31.21 -76.30 -5.91
CA MET A 1 -31.34 -74.83 -5.80
C MET A 1 -30.04 -74.29 -5.28
N LYS A 2 -29.21 -73.60 -6.12
CA LYS A 2 -27.95 -72.99 -5.74
C LYS A 2 -28.21 -71.47 -5.61
N THR A 3 -28.13 -70.98 -4.38
CA THR A 3 -28.33 -69.56 -4.06
C THR A 3 -26.98 -68.80 -4.24
N PHE A 4 -26.91 -67.87 -5.21
CA PHE A 4 -25.77 -66.97 -5.37
C PHE A 4 -25.94 -65.74 -4.48
N PHE A 5 -25.01 -65.53 -3.56
CA PHE A 5 -24.89 -64.27 -2.81
C PHE A 5 -24.04 -63.29 -3.64
N VAL A 6 -24.62 -62.18 -4.05
CA VAL A 6 -23.89 -61.07 -4.65
C VAL A 6 -23.49 -60.11 -3.52
N ALA A 7 -22.22 -60.01 -3.25
CA ALA A 7 -21.68 -59.03 -2.30
C ALA A 7 -21.51 -57.69 -3.02
N VAL A 8 -22.31 -56.69 -2.66
CA VAL A 8 -22.12 -55.30 -3.13
C VAL A 8 -21.10 -54.62 -2.24
N ALA A 9 -19.90 -54.38 -2.77
CA ALA A 9 -18.88 -53.57 -2.10
C ALA A 9 -19.21 -52.08 -2.29
N ALA A 10 -19.64 -51.41 -1.23
CA ALA A 10 -19.81 -49.95 -1.23
C ALA A 10 -18.44 -49.29 -1.09
N VAL A 11 -17.94 -48.67 -2.14
CA VAL A 11 -16.75 -47.82 -2.10
C VAL A 11 -17.16 -46.48 -1.50
N ALA A 12 -16.86 -46.25 -0.23
CA ALA A 12 -16.98 -44.93 0.41
C ALA A 12 -15.86 -44.02 -0.13
N ALA A 13 -16.19 -43.10 -1.03
CA ALA A 13 -15.32 -42.02 -1.42
C ALA A 13 -15.16 -41.08 -0.20
N MET A 14 -14.07 -41.19 0.52
CA MET A 14 -13.66 -40.18 1.51
C MET A 14 -13.24 -38.93 0.73
N SER A 15 -14.11 -37.95 0.64
CA SER A 15 -13.75 -36.59 0.25
C SER A 15 -12.80 -36.05 1.33
N ALA A 16 -11.50 -36.01 1.04
CA ALA A 16 -10.56 -35.28 1.87
C ALA A 16 -10.98 -33.81 1.84
N VAL A 17 -11.46 -33.31 2.96
CA VAL A 17 -11.61 -31.86 3.17
C VAL A 17 -10.19 -31.33 3.22
N ALA A 18 -9.73 -30.79 2.09
CA ALA A 18 -8.49 -30.03 2.07
C ALA A 18 -8.71 -28.79 2.97
N TRP A 19 -8.06 -28.75 4.11
CA TRP A 19 -8.01 -27.57 4.94
C TRP A 19 -7.25 -26.52 4.12
N ALA A 20 -7.83 -25.34 3.94
CA ALA A 20 -7.13 -24.23 3.32
C ALA A 20 -5.87 -23.94 4.14
N GLU A 21 -4.72 -23.87 3.46
CA GLU A 21 -3.49 -23.40 4.10
C GLU A 21 -3.68 -21.92 4.45
N ASP A 22 -3.28 -21.49 5.62
CA ASP A 22 -3.41 -20.10 6.06
C ASP A 22 -2.05 -19.47 6.33
N MET A 23 -1.90 -18.18 6.05
CA MET A 23 -0.73 -17.39 6.44
C MET A 23 -1.13 -15.99 6.87
N LYS A 24 -0.24 -15.31 7.61
CA LYS A 24 -0.43 -13.92 8.04
C LYS A 24 0.49 -13.00 7.27
N MET A 25 -0.07 -11.91 6.75
CA MET A 25 0.70 -10.87 6.06
C MET A 25 0.38 -9.50 6.65
N ALA A 26 1.40 -8.78 7.13
CA ALA A 26 1.22 -7.40 7.55
C ALA A 26 1.27 -6.48 6.33
N VAL A 27 0.27 -5.63 6.20
CA VAL A 27 0.11 -4.70 5.07
C VAL A 27 -0.17 -3.28 5.55
N THR A 28 0.09 -2.30 4.69
CA THR A 28 -0.22 -0.91 5.02
C THR A 28 -1.71 -0.61 4.91
N THR A 29 -2.16 0.38 5.71
CA THR A 29 -3.54 0.89 5.62
C THR A 29 -3.86 1.43 4.23
N SER A 30 -2.89 2.04 3.54
CA SER A 30 -3.07 2.53 2.16
C SER A 30 -3.31 1.40 1.16
N PHE A 31 -2.63 0.26 1.30
CA PHE A 31 -2.90 -0.92 0.48
C PHE A 31 -4.31 -1.46 0.70
N HIS A 32 -4.70 -1.67 1.95
CA HIS A 32 -6.05 -2.16 2.27
C HIS A 32 -7.14 -1.17 1.80
N ASN A 33 -6.98 0.11 2.13
CA ASN A 33 -7.97 1.14 1.77
C ASN A 33 -8.07 1.39 0.25
N SER A 34 -7.08 0.96 -0.53
CA SER A 34 -7.17 1.02 -1.98
C SER A 34 -8.21 0.06 -2.57
N GLY A 35 -8.62 -0.99 -1.82
CA GLY A 35 -9.52 -2.03 -2.28
C GLY A 35 -8.86 -3.10 -3.16
N LEU A 36 -7.57 -2.98 -3.50
CA LEU A 36 -6.89 -3.98 -4.34
C LEU A 36 -6.84 -5.35 -3.63
N SER A 37 -6.74 -5.39 -2.30
CA SER A 37 -6.81 -6.63 -1.52
C SER A 37 -8.09 -7.42 -1.78
N ASP A 38 -9.23 -6.74 -2.02
CA ASP A 38 -10.53 -7.38 -2.22
C ASP A 38 -10.60 -8.13 -3.57
N ILE A 39 -9.69 -7.82 -4.49
CA ILE A 39 -9.53 -8.49 -5.77
C ILE A 39 -8.46 -9.58 -5.69
N LEU A 40 -7.32 -9.30 -5.03
CA LEU A 40 -6.21 -10.24 -4.99
C LEU A 40 -6.48 -11.43 -4.07
N LEU A 41 -7.06 -11.24 -2.87
CA LEU A 41 -7.27 -12.31 -1.91
C LEU A 41 -8.16 -13.44 -2.43
N PRO A 42 -9.32 -13.17 -3.05
CA PRO A 42 -10.12 -14.25 -3.66
C PRO A 42 -9.38 -15.00 -4.76
N ALA A 43 -8.60 -14.30 -5.60
CA ALA A 43 -7.83 -14.93 -6.66
C ALA A 43 -6.69 -15.81 -6.11
N ILE A 44 -6.01 -15.37 -5.05
CA ILE A 44 -5.00 -16.16 -4.33
C ILE A 44 -5.63 -17.43 -3.75
N GLN A 45 -6.80 -17.29 -3.13
CA GLN A 45 -7.53 -18.44 -2.58
C GLN A 45 -7.95 -19.42 -3.69
N GLU A 46 -8.44 -18.92 -4.83
CA GLU A 46 -8.85 -19.73 -5.99
C GLU A 46 -7.66 -20.49 -6.59
N ASP A 47 -6.55 -19.78 -6.82
CA ASP A 47 -5.40 -20.33 -7.57
C ASP A 47 -4.49 -21.21 -6.69
N LEU A 48 -4.35 -20.87 -5.40
CA LEU A 48 -3.39 -21.52 -4.51
C LEU A 48 -4.04 -22.36 -3.39
N GLY A 49 -5.35 -22.19 -3.13
CA GLY A 49 -5.98 -22.71 -1.93
C GLY A 49 -5.44 -22.07 -0.64
N LEU A 50 -4.84 -20.88 -0.72
CA LEU A 50 -4.16 -20.20 0.36
C LEU A 50 -5.02 -19.07 0.93
N GLU A 51 -5.34 -19.13 2.21
CA GLU A 51 -6.00 -18.05 2.94
C GLU A 51 -4.93 -17.09 3.50
N VAL A 52 -4.94 -15.84 3.05
CA VAL A 52 -4.01 -14.81 3.53
C VAL A 52 -4.73 -13.87 4.49
N GLN A 53 -4.41 -13.98 5.77
CA GLN A 53 -4.94 -13.12 6.82
C GLN A 53 -4.14 -11.79 6.86
N LEU A 54 -4.79 -10.67 6.53
CA LEU A 54 -4.15 -9.37 6.54
C LEU A 54 -4.15 -8.74 7.95
N LEU A 55 -2.96 -8.34 8.42
CA LEU A 55 -2.80 -7.45 9.56
C LEU A 55 -2.60 -6.03 9.01
N VAL A 56 -3.66 -5.23 9.02
CA VAL A 56 -3.67 -3.88 8.42
C VAL A 56 -3.16 -2.85 9.42
N VAL A 57 -1.95 -2.34 9.19
CA VAL A 57 -1.25 -1.44 10.11
C VAL A 57 -0.43 -0.39 9.34
N GLY A 58 0.24 0.53 10.05
CA GLY A 58 1.23 1.42 9.41
C GLY A 58 2.53 0.69 9.11
N THR A 59 3.33 1.19 8.14
CA THR A 59 4.62 0.58 7.73
C THR A 59 5.53 0.22 8.91
N GLY A 60 5.71 1.13 9.86
CA GLY A 60 6.56 0.88 11.03
C GLY A 60 6.06 -0.25 11.91
N GLN A 61 4.74 -0.40 12.07
CA GLN A 61 4.14 -1.51 12.83
C GLN A 61 4.24 -2.82 12.03
N ALA A 62 4.04 -2.81 10.71
CA ALA A 62 4.22 -3.99 9.87
C ALA A 62 5.63 -4.55 9.98
N LEU A 63 6.65 -3.68 9.94
CA LEU A 63 8.05 -4.08 10.15
C LEU A 63 8.27 -4.68 11.53
N ARG A 64 7.73 -4.07 12.60
CA ARG A 64 7.84 -4.63 13.97
C ARG A 64 7.18 -6.01 14.11
N LEU A 65 6.04 -6.24 13.46
CA LEU A 65 5.41 -7.56 13.44
C LEU A 65 6.31 -8.60 12.74
N GLY A 66 6.95 -8.22 11.63
CA GLY A 66 7.94 -9.07 10.97
C GLY A 66 9.20 -9.30 11.81
N GLU A 67 9.69 -8.27 12.53
CA GLU A 67 10.82 -8.38 13.47
C GLU A 67 10.53 -9.34 14.62
N ALA A 68 9.28 -9.40 15.09
CA ALA A 68 8.83 -10.30 16.13
C ALA A 68 8.50 -11.73 15.62
N GLY A 69 8.34 -11.90 14.29
CA GLY A 69 7.87 -13.17 13.72
C GLY A 69 6.36 -13.41 13.86
N ASP A 70 5.58 -12.37 14.15
CA ASP A 70 4.13 -12.45 14.33
C ASP A 70 3.36 -12.61 13.00
N VAL A 71 4.06 -12.41 11.88
CA VAL A 71 3.57 -12.58 10.51
C VAL A 71 4.58 -13.34 9.65
N ASP A 72 4.12 -13.96 8.57
CA ASP A 72 4.93 -14.75 7.66
C ASP A 72 5.58 -13.92 6.56
N ALA A 73 4.92 -12.80 6.20
CA ALA A 73 5.41 -11.84 5.20
C ALA A 73 4.90 -10.42 5.49
N ILE A 74 5.53 -9.43 4.87
CA ILE A 74 5.08 -8.05 4.90
C ILE A 74 4.97 -7.48 3.47
N LEU A 75 3.97 -6.62 3.22
CA LEU A 75 3.80 -5.85 1.98
C LEU A 75 3.69 -4.36 2.32
N VAL A 76 4.75 -3.64 2.10
CA VAL A 76 4.91 -2.23 2.52
C VAL A 76 5.56 -1.38 1.43
N HIS A 77 5.74 -0.07 1.67
CA HIS A 77 6.21 0.88 0.67
C HIS A 77 7.16 1.95 1.27
N SER A 78 8.17 1.53 2.00
CA SER A 78 9.20 2.42 2.57
C SER A 78 10.60 1.83 2.39
N LYS A 79 11.14 1.93 1.18
CA LYS A 79 12.40 1.29 0.77
C LYS A 79 13.51 1.42 1.82
N LYS A 80 13.75 2.62 2.34
CA LYS A 80 14.80 2.86 3.36
C LYS A 80 14.54 2.09 4.67
N ALA A 81 13.29 1.89 5.08
CA ALA A 81 12.94 1.13 6.28
C ALA A 81 13.02 -0.38 6.00
N GLU A 82 12.59 -0.82 4.82
CA GLU A 82 12.69 -2.19 4.34
C GLU A 82 14.14 -2.65 4.22
N GLU A 83 15.04 -1.81 3.68
CA GLU A 83 16.47 -2.09 3.59
C GLU A 83 17.12 -2.24 4.98
N ARG A 84 16.72 -1.43 5.97
CA ARG A 84 17.18 -1.62 7.37
C ARG A 84 16.69 -2.92 7.98
N PHE A 85 15.43 -3.29 7.72
CA PHE A 85 14.85 -4.55 8.17
C PHE A 85 15.62 -5.76 7.61
N LEU A 86 15.97 -5.72 6.33
CA LEU A 86 16.78 -6.75 5.68
C LEU A 86 18.23 -6.77 6.21
N ALA A 87 18.87 -5.61 6.34
CA ALA A 87 20.23 -5.51 6.88
C ALA A 87 20.35 -6.06 8.32
N ALA A 88 19.26 -5.95 9.10
CA ALA A 88 19.15 -6.57 10.42
C ALA A 88 18.82 -8.07 10.37
N GLY A 89 18.62 -8.65 9.17
CA GLY A 89 18.35 -10.07 8.93
C GLY A 89 16.95 -10.53 9.31
N HIS A 90 15.96 -9.63 9.41
CA HIS A 90 14.59 -9.98 9.75
C HIS A 90 13.76 -10.48 8.54
N GLY A 91 14.13 -10.10 7.34
CA GLY A 91 13.56 -10.62 6.09
C GLY A 91 14.60 -11.37 5.28
N THR A 92 14.16 -12.20 4.33
CA THR A 92 15.05 -12.95 3.44
C THR A 92 15.55 -12.11 2.27
N HIS A 93 14.63 -11.40 1.61
CA HIS A 93 14.88 -10.50 0.48
C HIS A 93 13.73 -9.53 0.30
N ARG A 94 13.88 -8.60 -0.64
CA ARG A 94 12.87 -7.60 -1.00
C ARG A 94 12.51 -7.76 -2.47
N LEU A 95 11.23 -7.96 -2.76
CA LEU A 95 10.73 -8.06 -4.12
C LEU A 95 9.76 -6.91 -4.40
N GLU A 96 10.07 -6.09 -5.40
CA GLU A 96 9.15 -5.06 -5.88
C GLU A 96 8.00 -5.70 -6.64
N ILE A 97 6.76 -5.37 -6.27
CA ILE A 97 5.57 -5.96 -6.87
C ILE A 97 4.86 -4.96 -7.78
N MET A 98 4.60 -3.77 -7.26
CA MET A 98 3.82 -2.74 -7.94
C MET A 98 4.12 -1.38 -7.34
N TYR A 99 3.74 -0.34 -8.04
CA TYR A 99 3.74 1.02 -7.49
C TYR A 99 2.42 1.74 -7.76
N ASN A 100 2.09 2.68 -6.90
CA ASN A 100 1.16 3.75 -7.16
C ASN A 100 1.90 5.09 -7.01
N ASP A 101 1.21 6.21 -6.94
CA ASP A 101 1.84 7.50 -6.74
C ASP A 101 1.18 8.30 -5.62
N PHE A 102 1.93 9.28 -5.16
CA PHE A 102 1.41 10.42 -4.42
C PHE A 102 1.04 11.52 -5.41
N VAL A 103 0.05 12.31 -5.04
CA VAL A 103 -0.47 13.40 -5.86
C VAL A 103 -0.59 14.67 -5.04
N PHE A 104 -0.40 15.82 -5.69
CA PHE A 104 -0.72 17.11 -5.10
C PHE A 104 -2.16 17.46 -5.40
N ILE A 105 -2.87 17.80 -4.37
CA ILE A 105 -4.26 18.21 -4.39
C ILE A 105 -4.33 19.63 -3.85
N GLY A 106 -5.19 20.43 -4.40
CA GLY A 106 -5.41 21.79 -3.95
C GLY A 106 -6.68 22.38 -4.56
N PRO A 107 -6.98 23.65 -4.25
CA PRO A 107 -8.15 24.33 -4.78
C PRO A 107 -8.05 24.42 -6.32
N LYS A 108 -9.17 24.28 -7.02
CA LYS A 108 -9.27 24.43 -8.48
C LYS A 108 -8.74 25.77 -8.98
N ALA A 109 -8.82 26.80 -8.14
CA ALA A 109 -8.28 28.15 -8.46
C ALA A 109 -6.75 28.18 -8.55
N ASP A 110 -6.09 27.21 -7.94
CA ASP A 110 -4.63 26.99 -7.96
C ASP A 110 -3.78 28.27 -7.88
N THR A 111 -4.03 29.06 -6.86
CA THR A 111 -3.37 30.37 -6.68
C THR A 111 -1.85 30.29 -6.53
N ALA A 112 -1.33 29.10 -6.14
CA ALA A 112 0.10 28.83 -6.10
C ALA A 112 0.66 28.27 -7.43
N SER A 113 -0.17 28.07 -8.47
CA SER A 113 0.23 27.51 -9.78
C SER A 113 0.94 26.16 -9.69
N VAL A 114 0.47 25.30 -8.79
CA VAL A 114 1.02 23.95 -8.57
C VAL A 114 0.89 23.07 -9.81
N ALA A 115 -0.19 23.25 -10.59
CA ALA A 115 -0.42 22.49 -11.82
C ALA A 115 0.64 22.74 -12.90
N ASP A 116 1.28 23.92 -12.90
CA ASP A 116 2.30 24.34 -13.88
C ASP A 116 3.73 23.95 -13.43
N SER A 117 3.87 23.22 -12.31
CA SER A 117 5.18 22.87 -11.76
C SER A 117 5.91 21.85 -12.64
N ALA A 118 7.20 22.05 -12.86
CA ALA A 118 8.02 21.10 -13.61
C ALA A 118 8.37 19.84 -12.81
N ASN A 119 8.32 19.90 -11.47
CA ASN A 119 8.58 18.78 -10.55
C ASN A 119 7.96 19.05 -9.18
N ALA A 120 7.93 18.03 -8.34
CA ALA A 120 7.33 18.08 -6.99
C ALA A 120 8.00 19.10 -6.06
N ALA A 121 9.32 19.30 -6.18
CA ALA A 121 10.03 20.31 -5.38
C ALA A 121 9.57 21.71 -5.73
N GLN A 122 9.41 22.02 -7.02
CA GLN A 122 8.89 23.31 -7.48
C GLN A 122 7.45 23.54 -7.01
N ALA A 123 6.59 22.52 -7.05
CA ALA A 123 5.22 22.60 -6.52
C ALA A 123 5.21 23.08 -5.06
N LEU A 124 6.06 22.50 -4.22
CA LEU A 124 6.21 22.90 -2.82
C LEU A 124 6.79 24.31 -2.65
N GLN A 125 7.77 24.67 -3.48
CA GLN A 125 8.34 26.03 -3.48
C GLN A 125 7.31 27.09 -3.87
N GLN A 126 6.43 26.80 -4.81
CA GLN A 126 5.34 27.69 -5.21
C GLN A 126 4.31 27.87 -4.09
N ILE A 127 3.90 26.76 -3.42
CA ILE A 127 3.03 26.82 -2.24
C ILE A 127 3.68 27.68 -1.14
N ALA A 128 4.96 27.45 -0.85
CA ALA A 128 5.69 28.22 0.18
C ALA A 128 5.86 29.70 -0.19
N SER A 129 6.15 30.02 -1.45
CA SER A 129 6.36 31.42 -1.89
C SER A 129 5.08 32.26 -1.81
N THR A 130 3.93 31.63 -1.92
CA THR A 130 2.61 32.28 -1.79
C THR A 130 2.02 32.18 -0.39
N GLU A 131 2.72 31.46 0.54
CA GLU A 131 2.22 31.14 1.87
C GLU A 131 0.80 30.54 1.85
N SER A 132 0.49 29.80 0.76
CA SER A 132 -0.81 29.16 0.59
C SER A 132 -0.99 28.04 1.63
N VAL A 133 -2.19 27.93 2.18
CA VAL A 133 -2.47 26.95 3.23
C VAL A 133 -2.15 25.54 2.73
N PHE A 134 -1.30 24.84 3.47
CA PHE A 134 -0.92 23.46 3.21
C PHE A 134 -1.27 22.60 4.43
N VAL A 135 -1.99 21.52 4.20
CA VAL A 135 -2.37 20.55 5.22
C VAL A 135 -1.43 19.35 5.18
N SER A 136 -0.73 19.12 6.30
CA SER A 136 0.09 17.94 6.53
C SER A 136 -0.65 16.92 7.38
N ARG A 137 -0.43 15.63 7.12
CA ARG A 137 -0.92 14.58 8.01
C ARG A 137 -0.36 14.69 9.42
N GLY A 138 0.93 14.97 9.56
CA GLY A 138 1.59 15.18 10.86
C GLY A 138 1.58 13.95 11.80
N ASP A 139 1.33 12.73 11.29
CA ASP A 139 1.04 11.51 12.06
C ASP A 139 2.12 10.42 11.97
N ASP A 140 3.30 10.76 11.49
CA ASP A 140 4.45 9.84 11.27
C ASP A 140 4.16 8.66 10.32
N SER A 141 3.09 8.74 9.52
CA SER A 141 2.74 7.75 8.49
C SER A 141 3.72 7.74 7.31
N GLY A 142 3.57 6.76 6.41
CA GLY A 142 4.31 6.71 5.15
C GLY A 142 4.11 7.96 4.28
N THR A 143 2.86 8.47 4.21
CA THR A 143 2.53 9.71 3.50
C THR A 143 3.22 10.91 4.14
N HIS A 144 3.18 11.03 5.47
CA HIS A 144 3.87 12.12 6.17
C HIS A 144 5.39 12.06 5.96
N LYS A 145 6.00 10.86 6.04
CA LYS A 145 7.43 10.68 5.74
C LYS A 145 7.79 11.06 4.31
N LYS A 146 6.93 10.72 3.34
CA LYS A 146 7.10 11.14 1.95
C LYS A 146 7.01 12.66 1.83
N GLU A 147 6.01 13.29 2.41
CA GLU A 147 5.84 14.74 2.44
C GLU A 147 7.09 15.44 2.97
N LEU A 148 7.59 15.04 4.16
CA LEU A 148 8.80 15.61 4.74
C LEU A 148 10.02 15.46 3.83
N SER A 149 10.15 14.32 3.14
CA SER A 149 11.25 14.11 2.18
C SER A 149 11.14 15.03 0.97
N LEU A 150 9.93 15.35 0.52
CA LEU A 150 9.68 16.27 -0.60
C LEU A 150 9.99 17.73 -0.19
N TRP A 151 9.57 18.16 1.01
CA TRP A 151 9.94 19.45 1.57
C TRP A 151 11.47 19.62 1.67
N ALA A 152 12.17 18.61 2.17
CA ALA A 152 13.63 18.62 2.22
C ALA A 152 14.26 18.71 0.82
N SER A 153 13.69 18.00 -0.18
CA SER A 153 14.15 18.09 -1.58
C SER A 153 13.90 19.47 -2.21
N ALA A 154 12.87 20.18 -1.73
CA ALA A 154 12.58 21.56 -2.12
C ALA A 154 13.51 22.58 -1.41
N GLY A 155 14.37 22.15 -0.49
CA GLY A 155 15.23 23.01 0.32
C GLY A 155 14.50 23.73 1.45
N LEU A 156 13.34 23.21 1.88
CA LEU A 156 12.46 23.80 2.88
C LEU A 156 12.34 22.88 4.09
N ASP A 157 12.34 23.48 5.29
CA ASP A 157 12.11 22.76 6.54
C ASP A 157 10.70 23.08 7.06
N PRO A 158 9.81 22.09 7.15
CA PRO A 158 8.45 22.26 7.67
C PRO A 158 8.38 22.90 9.04
N GLN A 159 9.41 22.75 9.88
CA GLN A 159 9.48 23.35 11.21
C GLN A 159 9.68 24.88 11.15
N SER A 160 10.18 25.40 10.03
CA SER A 160 10.41 26.83 9.80
C SER A 160 9.31 27.51 8.99
N LEU A 161 8.33 26.72 8.49
CA LEU A 161 7.19 27.25 7.75
C LEU A 161 6.22 27.93 8.72
N GLY A 162 5.56 29.00 8.24
CA GLY A 162 4.64 29.76 9.06
C GLY A 162 3.32 29.05 9.34
N ASP A 163 2.37 29.82 9.83
CA ASP A 163 1.02 29.35 10.20
C ASP A 163 0.20 28.76 9.04
N TRP A 164 0.66 28.94 7.81
CA TRP A 164 0.02 28.35 6.64
C TRP A 164 0.31 26.83 6.49
N TYR A 165 1.33 26.29 7.16
CA TYR A 165 1.59 24.84 7.25
C TYR A 165 0.83 24.26 8.47
N ARG A 166 -0.15 23.40 8.21
CA ARG A 166 -1.10 22.88 9.20
C ARG A 166 -0.95 21.37 9.37
N ALA A 167 -0.23 20.94 10.40
CA ALA A 167 -0.16 19.54 10.78
C ALA A 167 -1.41 19.13 11.58
N VAL A 168 -2.17 18.15 11.08
CA VAL A 168 -3.46 17.75 11.71
C VAL A 168 -3.31 16.55 12.65
N GLY A 169 -2.21 15.81 12.62
CA GLY A 169 -1.98 14.65 13.48
C GLY A 169 -2.97 13.50 13.23
N ALA A 170 -3.48 13.33 12.00
CA ALA A 170 -4.57 12.43 11.72
C ALA A 170 -4.39 11.64 10.40
N GLY A 171 -5.19 10.58 10.21
CA GLY A 171 -5.20 9.76 9.00
C GLY A 171 -5.62 10.53 7.74
N MET A 172 -5.34 9.94 6.55
CA MET A 172 -5.50 10.62 5.26
C MET A 172 -6.91 11.16 5.02
N GLY A 173 -7.95 10.41 5.39
CA GLY A 173 -9.35 10.88 5.23
C GLY A 173 -9.66 12.13 6.04
N ALA A 174 -9.18 12.23 7.29
CA ALA A 174 -9.34 13.42 8.12
C ALA A 174 -8.52 14.60 7.59
N ALA A 175 -7.29 14.35 7.13
CA ALA A 175 -6.45 15.37 6.52
C ALA A 175 -7.07 15.93 5.23
N LEU A 176 -7.62 15.07 4.35
CA LEU A 176 -8.35 15.49 3.15
C LEU A 176 -9.61 16.29 3.48
N ASN A 177 -10.38 15.91 4.54
CA ASN A 177 -11.52 16.69 4.98
C ASN A 177 -11.11 18.09 5.50
N THR A 178 -9.99 18.16 6.22
CA THR A 178 -9.44 19.44 6.67
C THR A 178 -9.02 20.30 5.49
N ALA A 179 -8.29 19.72 4.52
CA ALA A 179 -7.88 20.43 3.29
C ALA A 179 -9.10 20.93 2.50
N SER A 180 -10.14 20.10 2.36
CA SER A 180 -11.39 20.48 1.69
C SER A 180 -12.12 21.63 2.39
N GLY A 181 -12.17 21.62 3.74
CA GLY A 181 -12.80 22.68 4.50
C GLY A 181 -12.02 24.01 4.53
N MET A 182 -10.73 23.97 4.16
CA MET A 182 -9.84 25.15 4.16
C MET A 182 -9.44 25.62 2.76
N ASP A 183 -9.91 24.97 1.70
CA ASP A 183 -9.42 25.15 0.32
C ASP A 183 -7.88 25.10 0.26
N ALA A 184 -7.29 24.09 0.93
CA ALA A 184 -5.87 23.99 1.17
C ALA A 184 -5.18 23.00 0.22
N TYR A 185 -3.88 23.18 0.01
CA TYR A 185 -3.03 22.20 -0.65
C TYR A 185 -2.71 21.03 0.29
N ILE A 186 -2.56 19.84 -0.26
CA ILE A 186 -2.23 18.62 0.47
C ILE A 186 -1.58 17.59 -0.46
N ILE A 187 -0.70 16.75 0.08
CA ILE A 187 -0.21 15.54 -0.60
C ILE A 187 -1.01 14.34 -0.11
N SER A 188 -1.51 13.53 -1.03
CA SER A 188 -2.22 12.29 -0.74
C SER A 188 -1.70 11.16 -1.63
N ASP A 189 -1.83 9.91 -1.19
CA ASP A 189 -1.82 8.80 -2.13
C ASP A 189 -3.04 8.89 -3.05
N ARG A 190 -2.87 8.50 -4.33
CA ARG A 190 -3.92 8.60 -5.35
C ARG A 190 -5.19 7.84 -4.96
N ALA A 191 -5.07 6.66 -4.33
CA ALA A 191 -6.22 5.86 -3.95
C ALA A 191 -7.12 6.59 -2.95
N SER A 192 -6.52 7.15 -1.91
CA SER A 192 -7.25 7.94 -0.91
C SER A 192 -7.95 9.13 -1.57
N TRP A 193 -7.31 9.82 -2.51
CA TRP A 193 -7.93 10.90 -3.26
C TRP A 193 -9.10 10.44 -4.14
N LEU A 194 -8.93 9.33 -4.87
CA LEU A 194 -9.98 8.82 -5.77
C LEU A 194 -11.22 8.39 -5.00
N ASN A 195 -11.03 7.76 -3.84
CA ASN A 195 -12.12 7.33 -2.95
C ASN A 195 -12.70 8.46 -2.08
N PHE A 196 -12.04 9.61 -2.02
CA PHE A 196 -12.51 10.72 -1.18
C PHE A 196 -13.75 11.38 -1.78
N GLY A 197 -14.87 11.36 -1.03
CA GLY A 197 -16.16 11.87 -1.50
C GLY A 197 -16.38 13.37 -1.29
N ASN A 198 -15.78 13.96 -0.23
CA ASN A 198 -16.01 15.36 0.16
C ASN A 198 -14.97 16.31 -0.48
N LYS A 199 -14.86 16.28 -1.82
CA LYS A 199 -13.82 17.02 -2.55
C LYS A 199 -13.99 18.53 -2.55
N GLY A 200 -15.23 19.04 -2.45
CA GLY A 200 -15.50 20.46 -2.52
C GLY A 200 -14.88 21.12 -3.75
N GLU A 201 -14.10 22.16 -3.52
CA GLU A 201 -13.36 22.87 -4.59
C GLU A 201 -11.96 22.28 -4.85
N LEU A 202 -11.60 21.16 -4.19
CA LEU A 202 -10.32 20.53 -4.44
C LEU A 202 -10.28 19.76 -5.76
N ALA A 203 -9.12 19.79 -6.39
CA ALA A 203 -8.78 19.01 -7.59
C ALA A 203 -7.38 18.40 -7.46
N LEU A 204 -7.10 17.33 -8.22
CA LEU A 204 -5.75 16.86 -8.43
C LEU A 204 -5.06 17.85 -9.35
N LEU A 205 -3.99 18.48 -8.88
CA LEU A 205 -3.25 19.53 -9.58
C LEU A 205 -1.97 19.02 -10.23
N TYR A 206 -1.20 18.16 -9.51
CA TYR A 206 0.08 17.70 -10.02
C TYR A 206 0.35 16.21 -9.66
N SER A 207 0.93 15.50 -10.64
CA SER A 207 1.33 14.08 -10.50
C SER A 207 2.36 13.70 -11.58
N GLY A 208 2.84 12.46 -11.52
CA GLY A 208 3.68 11.89 -12.59
C GLY A 208 5.20 12.12 -12.43
N ASP A 209 5.64 12.91 -11.44
CA ASP A 209 7.06 13.00 -11.11
C ASP A 209 7.53 11.65 -10.52
N PRO A 210 8.65 11.07 -11.02
CA PRO A 210 9.16 9.80 -10.48
C PRO A 210 9.42 9.81 -8.96
N VAL A 211 9.72 10.97 -8.37
CA VAL A 211 9.89 11.10 -6.92
C VAL A 211 8.61 10.84 -6.15
N LEU A 212 7.45 10.97 -6.79
CA LEU A 212 6.14 10.71 -6.21
C LEU A 212 5.75 9.22 -6.24
N PHE A 213 6.50 8.38 -6.95
CA PHE A 213 6.19 6.96 -7.00
C PHE A 213 6.33 6.31 -5.64
N ASN A 214 5.37 5.47 -5.35
CA ASN A 214 5.20 4.76 -4.09
C ASN A 214 5.30 3.25 -4.35
N GLN A 215 6.54 2.75 -4.29
CA GLN A 215 6.89 1.36 -4.60
C GLN A 215 6.51 0.43 -3.46
N TYR A 216 5.63 -0.52 -3.72
CA TYR A 216 5.30 -1.61 -2.82
C TYR A 216 6.26 -2.78 -3.01
N ALA A 217 6.76 -3.28 -1.89
CA ALA A 217 7.61 -4.44 -1.86
C ALA A 217 7.07 -5.52 -0.92
N TYR A 218 7.16 -6.75 -1.39
CA TYR A 218 6.91 -7.96 -0.63
C TYR A 218 8.21 -8.45 0.01
N ILE A 219 8.17 -8.84 1.28
CA ILE A 219 9.32 -9.30 2.03
C ILE A 219 8.90 -10.50 2.89
N PRO A 220 9.35 -11.73 2.59
CA PRO A 220 9.19 -12.88 3.47
C PRO A 220 9.99 -12.68 4.76
N VAL A 221 9.38 -13.01 5.89
CA VAL A 221 10.05 -13.00 7.20
C VAL A 221 11.07 -14.15 7.25
N ASN A 222 12.23 -13.89 7.87
CA ASN A 222 13.34 -14.82 7.88
C ASN A 222 13.09 -16.05 8.80
N PRO A 223 12.96 -17.26 8.25
CA PRO A 223 12.69 -18.49 9.01
C PRO A 223 13.87 -18.91 9.92
N ASP A 224 15.10 -18.46 9.63
CA ASP A 224 16.25 -18.74 10.46
C ASP A 224 16.17 -18.03 11.82
N LYS A 225 15.51 -16.87 11.85
CA LYS A 225 15.21 -16.15 13.11
C LYS A 225 13.93 -16.64 13.78
N HIS A 226 12.94 -17.01 13.01
CA HIS A 226 11.61 -17.38 13.49
C HIS A 226 11.14 -18.69 12.86
N ARG A 227 11.48 -19.82 13.45
CA ARG A 227 11.20 -21.17 12.90
C ARG A 227 9.72 -21.50 12.74
N HIS A 228 8.83 -20.72 13.34
CA HIS A 228 7.38 -20.92 13.26
C HIS A 228 6.73 -20.16 12.09
N VAL A 229 7.44 -19.25 11.43
CA VAL A 229 6.89 -18.56 10.25
C VAL A 229 6.74 -19.54 9.10
N LYS A 230 5.65 -19.41 8.37
CA LYS A 230 5.27 -20.30 7.26
C LYS A 230 5.97 -19.88 5.98
N ASN A 231 7.30 -19.99 5.95
CA ASN A 231 8.13 -19.53 4.83
C ASN A 231 7.73 -20.16 3.50
N ASP A 232 7.37 -21.46 3.48
CA ASP A 232 6.96 -22.13 2.25
C ASP A 232 5.69 -21.49 1.66
N LEU A 233 4.75 -21.08 2.51
CA LEU A 233 3.54 -20.37 2.08
C LEU A 233 3.85 -18.94 1.64
N ALA A 234 4.77 -18.26 2.33
CA ALA A 234 5.23 -16.94 1.93
C ALA A 234 5.89 -16.99 0.54
N MET A 235 6.72 -17.98 0.26
CA MET A 235 7.32 -18.17 -1.07
C MET A 235 6.30 -18.59 -2.13
N LYS A 236 5.30 -19.42 -1.78
CA LYS A 236 4.19 -19.78 -2.66
C LYS A 236 3.39 -18.54 -3.09
N LEU A 237 3.08 -17.65 -2.12
CA LEU A 237 2.43 -16.38 -2.39
C LEU A 237 3.31 -15.44 -3.24
N GLU A 238 4.62 -15.37 -2.96
CA GLU A 238 5.56 -14.56 -3.72
C GLU A 238 5.55 -14.95 -5.21
N ASN A 239 5.66 -16.26 -5.51
CA ASN A 239 5.60 -16.76 -6.87
C ASN A 239 4.30 -16.41 -7.59
N TRP A 240 3.19 -16.41 -6.87
CA TRP A 240 1.91 -15.97 -7.43
C TRP A 240 1.88 -14.45 -7.68
N LEU A 241 2.42 -13.65 -6.76
CA LEU A 241 2.47 -12.20 -6.87
C LEU A 241 3.29 -11.70 -8.07
N VAL A 242 4.20 -12.51 -8.63
CA VAL A 242 4.96 -12.18 -9.86
C VAL A 242 4.38 -12.82 -11.13
N SER A 243 3.28 -13.56 -11.02
CA SER A 243 2.64 -14.23 -12.15
C SER A 243 1.90 -13.27 -13.09
N ASP A 244 1.64 -13.74 -14.32
CA ASP A 244 0.79 -12.99 -15.27
C ASP A 244 -0.62 -12.75 -14.71
N ARG A 245 -1.15 -13.66 -13.89
CA ARG A 245 -2.45 -13.50 -13.24
C ARG A 245 -2.46 -12.30 -12.30
N ALA A 246 -1.47 -12.18 -11.41
CA ALA A 246 -1.33 -11.03 -10.51
C ALA A 246 -1.12 -9.73 -11.29
N LYS A 247 -0.26 -9.76 -12.32
CA LYS A 247 -0.02 -8.63 -13.21
C LYS A 247 -1.28 -8.11 -13.86
N ASP A 248 -2.10 -9.00 -14.41
CA ASP A 248 -3.36 -8.61 -15.07
C ASP A 248 -4.34 -8.00 -14.06
N LEU A 249 -4.50 -8.61 -12.88
CA LEU A 249 -5.36 -8.10 -11.82
C LEU A 249 -4.91 -6.71 -11.34
N ILE A 250 -3.62 -6.52 -11.13
CA ILE A 250 -3.06 -5.24 -10.65
C ILE A 250 -3.22 -4.14 -11.72
N ASN A 251 -2.85 -4.41 -12.97
CA ASN A 251 -2.88 -3.42 -14.03
C ASN A 251 -4.29 -3.06 -14.52
N THR A 252 -5.25 -3.97 -14.37
CA THR A 252 -6.65 -3.73 -14.75
C THR A 252 -7.50 -3.15 -13.63
N TYR A 253 -6.97 -3.13 -12.39
CA TYR A 253 -7.67 -2.56 -11.24
C TYR A 253 -7.87 -1.05 -11.41
N LYS A 254 -9.12 -0.60 -11.25
CA LYS A 254 -9.52 0.79 -11.43
C LYS A 254 -10.41 1.27 -10.30
N ILE A 255 -10.20 2.52 -9.90
CA ILE A 255 -11.11 3.27 -9.02
C ILE A 255 -11.71 4.40 -9.85
N ASN A 256 -13.05 4.46 -9.92
CA ASN A 256 -13.77 5.47 -10.72
C ASN A 256 -13.28 5.58 -12.19
N GLY A 257 -12.86 4.45 -12.77
CA GLY A 257 -12.36 4.38 -14.15
C GLY A 257 -10.87 4.68 -14.32
N GLU A 258 -10.17 5.13 -13.28
CA GLU A 258 -8.74 5.41 -13.31
C GLU A 258 -7.90 4.22 -12.81
N THR A 259 -6.82 3.93 -13.53
CA THR A 259 -5.83 2.91 -13.12
C THR A 259 -5.06 3.44 -11.90
N LEU A 260 -4.95 2.60 -10.87
CA LEU A 260 -4.34 2.99 -9.60
C LEU A 260 -2.93 2.44 -9.43
N PHE A 261 -2.72 1.19 -9.78
CA PHE A 261 -1.44 0.52 -9.62
C PHE A 261 -0.82 0.15 -10.96
N VAL A 262 0.50 0.12 -10.99
CA VAL A 262 1.29 -0.40 -12.11
C VAL A 262 2.15 -1.53 -11.60
N PHE A 263 1.95 -2.71 -12.15
CA PHE A 263 2.78 -3.89 -11.86
C PHE A 263 4.19 -3.69 -12.44
N ASN A 264 5.22 -3.97 -11.63
CA ASN A 264 6.62 -3.88 -12.06
C ASN A 264 7.52 -4.98 -11.46
N ALA A 265 6.94 -6.08 -10.97
CA ALA A 265 7.71 -7.23 -10.52
C ALA A 265 8.54 -7.81 -11.68
N LYS A 266 9.76 -8.29 -11.33
CA LYS A 266 10.74 -8.86 -12.29
C LYS A 266 11.22 -10.22 -11.81
#